data_c29b6f6ec30463a97ba1b80590c437bd
#
_entry.id   c29b6f6ec30463a97ba1b80590c437bd
#
_cell.length_a   1.000
_cell.length_b   1.000
_cell.length_c   1.000
_cell.angle_alpha   90.00
_cell.angle_beta   90.00
_cell.angle_gamma   90.00
#
_symmetry.space_group_name_H-M   'P 1'
#
loop_
_entity.id
_entity.type
_entity.pdbx_description
1 polymer ?
#
loop_
_entity_poly.entity_id
_entity_poly.type
_entity_poly.pdbx_seq_one_letter_code
_entity_poly.pdbx_strand_id
1 'polypeptide(L)' 'MHLITAAQLDRHPECVLNSMFFRVSQELAQTEAATVHRANALASLENINRAIIKRR' A
#
# COMPACT_ATOMS: atom_id res chain seq x y z
N MET A 1 -3.56 10.19 2.93
CA MET A 1 -2.68 9.19 3.53
C MET A 1 -1.27 9.39 3.03
N HIS A 2 -0.30 8.95 3.80
CA HIS A 2 1.10 9.05 3.41
C HIS A 2 1.49 7.94 2.43
N LEU A 3 2.44 8.24 1.57
CA LEU A 3 3.01 7.25 0.69
C LEU A 3 3.81 6.22 1.50
N ILE A 4 3.51 4.94 1.28
CA ILE A 4 4.24 3.85 1.92
C ILE A 4 5.40 3.47 1.01
N THR A 5 6.62 3.59 1.50
CA THR A 5 7.83 3.33 0.70
C THR A 5 8.27 1.87 0.81
N ALA A 6 9.05 1.41 -0.17
CA ALA A 6 9.60 0.07 -0.15
C ALA A 6 10.47 -0.19 1.09
N ALA A 7 11.22 0.83 1.52
CA ALA A 7 12.06 0.70 2.71
C ALA A 7 11.25 0.44 3.97
N GLN A 8 10.08 1.06 4.10
CA GLN A 8 9.19 0.80 5.21
C GLN A 8 8.62 -0.61 5.16
N LEU A 9 8.27 -1.08 3.97
CA LEU A 9 7.68 -2.41 3.78
C LEU A 9 8.67 -3.53 4.08
N ASP A 10 9.94 -3.33 3.79
CA ASP A 10 10.98 -4.33 4.03
C ASP A 10 11.14 -4.68 5.51
N ARG A 11 10.65 -3.83 6.40
CA ARG A 11 10.75 -4.04 7.85
C ARG A 11 9.62 -4.88 8.43
N HIS A 12 8.59 -5.17 7.64
CA HIS A 12 7.40 -5.87 8.12
C HIS A 12 7.34 -7.30 7.62
N PRO A 13 6.77 -8.23 8.41
CA PRO A 13 6.52 -9.59 7.94
C PRO A 13 5.40 -9.61 6.90
N GLU A 14 5.32 -10.71 6.15
CA GLU A 14 4.35 -10.84 5.05
C GLU A 14 2.91 -10.66 5.51
N CYS A 15 2.56 -11.19 6.68
CA CYS A 15 1.19 -11.06 7.19
C CYS A 15 0.80 -9.60 7.42
N VAL A 16 1.75 -8.76 7.85
CA VAL A 16 1.51 -7.34 8.01
C VAL A 16 1.35 -6.67 6.66
N LEU A 17 2.15 -7.06 5.67
CA LEU A 17 2.03 -6.52 4.31
C LEU A 17 0.66 -6.81 3.71
N ASN A 18 0.14 -8.01 3.91
CA ASN A 18 -1.19 -8.38 3.44
C ASN A 18 -2.27 -7.52 4.10
N SER A 19 -2.15 -7.27 5.40
CA SER A 19 -3.07 -6.41 6.13
C SER A 19 -3.00 -4.96 5.63
N MET A 20 -1.80 -4.47 5.37
CA MET A 20 -1.60 -3.13 4.82
C MET A 20 -2.22 -3.00 3.43
N PHE A 21 -2.03 -3.99 2.58
CA PHE A 21 -2.62 -4.01 1.24
C PHE A 21 -4.14 -3.90 1.33
N PHE A 22 -4.76 -4.69 2.18
CA PHE A 22 -6.21 -4.68 2.37
C PHE A 22 -6.70 -3.33 2.87
N ARG A 23 -6.01 -2.77 3.87
CA ARG A 23 -6.38 -1.47 4.45
C ARG A 23 -6.29 -0.36 3.42
N VAL A 24 -5.20 -0.32 2.65
CA VAL A 24 -5.01 0.72 1.63
C VAL A 24 -6.04 0.55 0.51
N SER A 25 -6.38 -0.68 0.15
CA SER A 25 -7.42 -0.94 -0.84
C SER A 25 -8.78 -0.39 -0.39
N GLN A 26 -9.11 -0.54 0.90
CA GLN A 26 -10.35 0.02 1.44
C GLN A 26 -10.34 1.55 1.41
N GLU A 27 -9.23 2.17 1.79
CA GLU A 27 -9.10 3.62 1.72
C GLU A 27 -9.26 4.12 0.29
N LEU A 28 -8.65 3.42 -0.67
CA LEU A 28 -8.76 3.78 -2.08
C LEU A 28 -10.22 3.77 -2.54
N ALA A 29 -10.98 2.76 -2.11
CA ALA A 29 -12.39 2.64 -2.48
C ALA A 29 -13.25 3.77 -1.90
N GLN A 30 -12.83 4.35 -0.79
CA GLN A 30 -13.56 5.43 -0.12
C GLN A 30 -13.06 6.82 -0.50
N THR A 31 -11.95 6.91 -1.22
CA THR A 31 -11.31 8.18 -1.55
C THR A 31 -11.86 8.71 -2.87
N GLU A 32 -12.15 10.01 -2.92
CA GLU A 32 -12.62 10.63 -4.14
C GLU A 32 -11.53 10.62 -5.22
N ALA A 33 -11.98 10.54 -6.47
CA ALA A 33 -11.07 10.55 -7.62
C ALA A 33 -10.33 11.89 -7.71
N ALA A 34 -9.13 11.86 -8.26
CA ALA A 34 -8.29 13.03 -8.52
C ALA A 34 -7.80 13.76 -7.28
N THR A 35 -7.71 13.07 -6.14
CA THR A 35 -7.11 13.63 -4.92
C THR A 35 -5.69 13.13 -4.75
N VAL A 36 -4.88 13.89 -3.97
CA VAL A 36 -3.53 13.46 -3.61
C VAL A 36 -3.58 12.16 -2.80
N HIS A 37 -4.60 12.01 -1.96
CA HIS A 37 -4.80 10.79 -1.18
C HIS A 37 -4.96 9.57 -2.08
N ARG A 38 -5.72 9.71 -3.16
CA ARG A 38 -5.91 8.61 -4.10
C ARG A 38 -4.61 8.24 -4.80
N ALA A 39 -3.83 9.23 -5.23
CA ALA A 39 -2.53 8.99 -5.87
C ALA A 39 -1.58 8.26 -4.92
N ASN A 40 -1.51 8.69 -3.66
CA ASN A 40 -0.67 8.05 -2.66
C ASN A 40 -1.14 6.63 -2.35
N ALA A 41 -2.46 6.41 -2.31
CA ALA A 41 -3.01 5.08 -2.07
C ALA A 41 -2.65 4.12 -3.20
N LEU A 42 -2.76 4.55 -4.45
CA LEU A 42 -2.39 3.72 -5.61
C LEU A 42 -0.90 3.38 -5.60
N ALA A 43 -0.05 4.38 -5.35
CA ALA A 43 1.39 4.15 -5.29
C ALA A 43 1.76 3.23 -4.12
N SER A 44 1.08 3.37 -2.99
CA SER A 44 1.29 2.51 -1.83
C SER A 44 0.89 1.07 -2.13
N LEU A 45 -0.24 0.86 -2.81
CA LEU A 45 -0.66 -0.49 -3.22
C LEU A 45 0.37 -1.15 -4.12
N GLU A 46 0.93 -0.41 -5.09
CA GLU A 46 1.99 -0.94 -5.95
C GLU A 46 3.20 -1.37 -5.13
N ASN A 47 3.64 -0.52 -4.22
CA ASN A 47 4.81 -0.81 -3.39
C ASN A 47 4.56 -2.04 -2.50
N ILE A 48 3.38 -2.14 -1.89
CA ILE A 48 3.02 -3.27 -1.04
C ILE A 48 2.99 -4.55 -1.88
N ASN A 49 2.38 -4.50 -3.05
CA ASN A 49 2.29 -5.66 -3.95
C ASN A 49 3.67 -6.14 -4.37
N ARG A 50 4.58 -5.22 -4.72
CA ARG A 50 5.96 -5.57 -5.06
C ARG A 50 6.68 -6.24 -3.90
N ALA A 51 6.48 -5.73 -2.69
CA ALA A 51 7.10 -6.28 -1.49
C ALA A 51 6.62 -7.71 -1.24
N ILE A 52 5.32 -7.97 -1.42
CA ILE A 52 4.76 -9.30 -1.26
C ILE A 52 5.33 -10.26 -2.31
N ILE A 53 5.36 -9.84 -3.57
CA ILE A 53 5.87 -10.66 -4.66
C ILE A 53 7.36 -10.96 -4.46
N LYS A 54 8.12 -9.98 -4.04
CA LYS A 54 9.56 -10.13 -3.82
C LYS A 54 9.89 -11.19 -2.78
N ARG A 55 8.99 -11.41 -1.82
CA ARG A 55 9.20 -12.36 -0.73
C ARG A 55 8.74 -13.78 -1.03
N ARG A 56 8.06 -13.99 -2.12
CA ARG A 56 7.57 -15.33 -2.50
C ARG A 56 8.60 -16.18 -3.21
#